data_456e4a8507fa10a0f98177535cd5cb02
#
_entry.id   456e4a8507fa10a0f98177535cd5cb02
#
_cell.length_a   1.000
_cell.length_b   1.000
_cell.length_c   1.000
_cell.angle_alpha   90.00
_cell.angle_beta   90.00
_cell.angle_gamma   90.00
#
_symmetry.space_group_name_H-M   'P 1'
#
loop_
_entity.id
_entity.type
_entity.pdbx_description
1 polymer ?
#
loop_
_entity_poly.entity_id
_entity_poly.type
_entity_poly.pdbx_seq_one_letter_code
_entity_poly.pdbx_strand_id
1 'polypeptide(L)'
;MKLSPSVFRSLIFLFFSLSVVTMQAQEPKRVIPDSIRISLLTCASGEEIYSLFGHTAIRYENYTRGIDAVFNYGIFNFNAPNFILRFALGETDYQLGVTDYERFAAEYYYLERDVWQQELNLTVQEKEKLI
;
A
#
# COMPACT_ATOMS: atom_id res chain seq x y z
N MET A 1 -10.99 -55.21 37.93
CA MET A 1 -11.65 -55.17 36.63
C MET A 1 -10.61 -54.69 35.61
N LYS A 2 -10.05 -55.56 34.76
CA LYS A 2 -9.02 -55.15 33.78
C LYS A 2 -9.75 -54.81 32.48
N LEU A 3 -9.61 -53.60 32.06
CA LEU A 3 -10.10 -53.14 30.73
C LEU A 3 -9.39 -53.91 29.62
N SER A 4 -10.13 -54.37 28.60
CA SER A 4 -9.57 -55.09 27.50
C SER A 4 -8.63 -54.21 26.70
N PRO A 5 -7.56 -54.73 26.10
CA PRO A 5 -6.60 -53.91 25.32
C PRO A 5 -7.23 -53.14 24.15
N SER A 6 -8.33 -53.65 23.61
CA SER A 6 -9.08 -52.99 22.52
C SER A 6 -9.81 -51.72 23.01
N VAL A 7 -10.38 -51.76 24.18
CA VAL A 7 -11.08 -50.60 24.77
C VAL A 7 -10.06 -49.51 25.14
N PHE A 8 -8.89 -49.88 25.62
CA PHE A 8 -7.82 -48.94 25.96
C PHE A 8 -7.28 -48.23 24.72
N ARG A 9 -7.11 -48.96 23.61
CA ARG A 9 -6.69 -48.36 22.31
C ARG A 9 -7.74 -47.44 21.75
N SER A 10 -9.03 -47.77 21.84
CA SER A 10 -10.12 -46.90 21.37
C SER A 10 -10.23 -45.60 22.20
N LEU A 11 -9.99 -45.66 23.52
CA LEU A 11 -9.95 -44.50 24.40
C LEU A 11 -8.78 -43.56 24.07
N ILE A 12 -7.62 -44.09 23.74
CA ILE A 12 -6.47 -43.27 23.32
C ILE A 12 -6.74 -42.60 21.97
N PHE A 13 -7.38 -43.27 21.03
CA PHE A 13 -7.77 -42.66 19.75
C PHE A 13 -8.84 -41.57 19.94
N LEU A 14 -9.79 -41.73 20.85
CA LEU A 14 -10.81 -40.74 21.17
C LEU A 14 -10.19 -39.52 21.83
N PHE A 15 -9.18 -39.71 22.66
CA PHE A 15 -8.48 -38.60 23.34
C PHE A 15 -7.60 -37.80 22.38
N PHE A 16 -7.01 -38.46 21.38
CA PHE A 16 -6.18 -37.80 20.38
C PHE A 16 -7.00 -37.05 19.31
N SER A 17 -8.23 -37.46 19.05
CA SER A 17 -9.12 -36.79 18.09
C SER A 17 -9.81 -35.54 18.66
N LEU A 18 -9.84 -35.39 20.00
CA LEU A 18 -10.46 -34.22 20.66
C LEU A 18 -9.48 -33.06 20.89
N SER A 19 -8.21 -33.23 20.61
CA SER A 19 -7.17 -32.22 20.79
C SER A 19 -6.78 -31.48 19.50
N VAL A 20 -7.58 -31.55 18.43
CA VAL A 20 -7.50 -30.55 17.36
C VAL A 20 -8.21 -29.29 17.86
N VAL A 21 -7.61 -28.64 18.83
CA VAL A 21 -7.87 -27.23 19.11
C VAL A 21 -7.46 -26.51 17.83
N THR A 22 -8.44 -26.08 17.07
CA THR A 22 -8.22 -25.10 16.01
C THR A 22 -7.63 -23.88 16.68
N MET A 23 -6.30 -23.77 16.68
CA MET A 23 -5.61 -22.52 16.90
C MET A 23 -6.01 -21.63 15.72
N GLN A 24 -7.15 -20.95 15.84
CA GLN A 24 -7.41 -19.79 15.03
C GLN A 24 -6.32 -18.78 15.41
N ALA A 25 -5.31 -18.71 14.56
CA ALA A 25 -4.34 -17.62 14.61
C ALA A 25 -5.17 -16.36 14.43
N GLN A 26 -5.46 -15.67 15.53
CA GLN A 26 -6.00 -14.34 15.50
C GLN A 26 -4.94 -13.49 14.82
N GLU A 27 -5.19 -13.07 13.59
CA GLU A 27 -4.31 -12.13 12.91
C GLU A 27 -4.10 -10.95 13.88
N PRO A 28 -2.83 -10.57 14.14
CA PRO A 28 -2.58 -9.48 15.06
C PRO A 28 -3.30 -8.25 14.50
N LYS A 29 -4.29 -7.74 15.23
CA LYS A 29 -4.98 -6.49 14.89
C LYS A 29 -3.90 -5.45 14.66
N ARG A 30 -3.75 -5.01 13.41
CA ARG A 30 -2.81 -3.94 13.05
C ARG A 30 -3.21 -2.70 13.83
N VAL A 31 -2.48 -2.42 14.89
CA VAL A 31 -2.60 -1.13 15.58
C VAL A 31 -1.86 -0.14 14.69
N ILE A 32 -2.59 0.70 13.99
CA ILE A 32 -2.01 1.84 13.28
C ILE A 32 -1.77 2.91 14.34
N PRO A 33 -0.51 3.21 14.66
CA PRO A 33 -0.20 4.27 15.61
C PRO A 33 -0.67 5.63 15.04
N ASP A 34 -0.97 6.60 15.92
CA ASP A 34 -1.20 8.01 15.55
C ASP A 34 0.00 8.65 14.80
N SER A 35 1.11 7.92 14.71
CA SER A 35 2.32 8.29 13.99
C SER A 35 2.23 8.15 12.46
N ILE A 36 1.09 7.67 11.92
CA ILE A 36 0.89 7.55 10.47
C ILE A 36 0.10 8.75 9.96
N ARG A 37 0.70 9.43 8.98
CA ARG A 37 0.07 10.51 8.22
C ARG A 37 -0.06 10.10 6.77
N ILE A 38 -1.20 10.40 6.16
CA ILE A 38 -1.46 10.20 4.73
C ILE A 38 -1.86 11.53 4.14
N SER A 39 -1.18 11.93 3.07
CA SER A 39 -1.42 13.21 2.43
C SER A 39 -1.62 13.04 0.93
N LEU A 40 -2.49 13.87 0.36
CA LEU A 40 -2.58 14.06 -1.08
C LEU A 40 -1.53 15.10 -1.49
N LEU A 41 -0.74 14.78 -2.47
CA LEU A 41 0.17 15.70 -3.14
C LEU A 41 -0.47 16.11 -4.46
N THR A 42 -0.60 17.43 -4.68
CA THR A 42 -1.05 18.01 -5.95
C THR A 42 0.12 18.75 -6.57
N CYS A 43 0.51 18.35 -7.77
CA CYS A 43 1.66 18.89 -8.47
C CYS A 43 1.21 19.81 -9.60
N ALA A 44 1.83 20.99 -9.73
CA ALA A 44 1.58 21.92 -10.81
C ALA A 44 1.76 21.27 -12.18
N SER A 45 1.14 21.85 -13.21
CA SER A 45 1.37 21.49 -14.61
C SER A 45 2.83 21.68 -15.00
N GLY A 46 3.27 20.94 -16.01
CA GLY A 46 4.57 21.08 -16.66
C GLY A 46 4.40 21.38 -18.14
N GLU A 47 5.52 21.45 -18.84
CA GLU A 47 5.55 21.79 -20.28
C GLU A 47 5.31 20.59 -21.19
N GLU A 48 5.62 19.38 -20.67
CA GLU A 48 5.48 18.15 -21.42
C GLU A 48 4.02 17.71 -21.58
N ILE A 49 3.64 17.12 -22.70
CA ILE A 49 2.26 16.74 -23.03
C ILE A 49 1.60 15.87 -21.94
N TYR A 50 2.35 15.00 -21.29
CA TYR A 50 1.86 14.13 -20.21
C TYR A 50 1.77 14.82 -18.85
N SER A 51 2.32 16.03 -18.71
CA SER A 51 2.33 16.82 -17.47
C SER A 51 1.48 18.10 -17.54
N LEU A 52 0.86 18.41 -18.70
CA LEU A 52 0.08 19.64 -18.91
C LEU A 52 -1.07 19.83 -17.93
N PHE A 53 -1.66 18.77 -17.43
CA PHE A 53 -2.80 18.84 -16.49
C PHE A 53 -2.37 18.73 -15.02
N GLY A 54 -1.06 18.74 -14.76
CA GLY A 54 -0.55 18.48 -13.42
C GLY A 54 -0.60 17.00 -13.07
N HIS A 55 -0.43 16.69 -11.78
CA HIS A 55 -0.39 15.33 -11.31
C HIS A 55 -0.84 15.24 -9.84
N THR A 56 -1.30 14.07 -9.40
CA THR A 56 -1.58 13.78 -8.00
C THR A 56 -0.88 12.52 -7.55
N ALA A 57 -0.38 12.52 -6.32
CA ALA A 57 0.24 11.37 -5.70
C ALA A 57 -0.19 11.26 -4.22
N ILE A 58 0.02 10.11 -3.61
CA ILE A 58 -0.25 9.88 -2.19
C ILE A 58 1.07 9.79 -1.44
N ARG A 59 1.27 10.64 -0.42
CA ARG A 59 2.40 10.53 0.51
C ARG A 59 1.96 9.77 1.75
N TYR A 60 2.77 8.79 2.11
CA TYR A 60 2.64 8.00 3.33
C TYR A 60 3.83 8.25 4.24
N GLU A 61 3.56 8.76 5.43
CA GLU A 61 4.56 9.03 6.45
C GLU A 61 4.31 8.11 7.65
N ASN A 62 5.35 7.42 8.12
CA ASN A 62 5.31 6.63 9.34
C ASN A 62 6.52 6.98 10.21
N TYR A 63 6.31 7.89 11.16
CA TYR A 63 7.37 8.41 12.01
C TYR A 63 8.00 7.34 12.91
N THR A 64 7.24 6.33 13.32
CA THR A 64 7.76 5.23 14.14
C THR A 64 8.72 4.34 13.37
N ARG A 65 8.50 4.16 12.06
CA ARG A 65 9.31 3.31 11.20
C ARG A 65 10.33 4.08 10.37
N GLY A 66 10.32 5.41 10.43
CA GLY A 66 11.17 6.25 9.57
C GLY A 66 10.86 6.10 8.08
N ILE A 67 9.59 5.85 7.72
CA ILE A 67 9.16 5.71 6.33
C ILE A 67 8.52 7.01 5.89
N ASP A 68 8.94 7.53 4.75
CA ASP A 68 8.36 8.68 4.07
C ASP A 68 8.37 8.40 2.57
N ALA A 69 7.27 7.87 2.08
CA ALA A 69 7.16 7.33 0.73
C ALA A 69 6.02 8.00 -0.05
N VAL A 70 6.22 8.16 -1.36
CA VAL A 70 5.22 8.67 -2.29
C VAL A 70 4.79 7.56 -3.23
N PHE A 71 3.49 7.31 -3.27
CA PHE A 71 2.81 6.41 -4.20
C PHE A 71 2.32 7.23 -5.39
N ASN A 72 2.94 7.03 -6.53
CA ASN A 72 2.67 7.75 -7.75
C ASN A 72 1.89 6.85 -8.73
N TYR A 73 0.59 7.14 -8.90
CA TYR A 73 -0.30 6.44 -9.82
C TYR A 73 -0.30 7.19 -11.17
N GLY A 74 0.57 6.82 -12.07
CA GLY A 74 0.63 7.50 -13.37
C GLY A 74 2.03 7.48 -13.98
N ILE A 75 2.84 6.53 -13.57
CA ILE A 75 4.11 6.27 -14.26
C ILE A 75 3.81 5.58 -15.59
N PHE A 76 4.40 6.10 -16.65
CA PHE A 76 4.26 5.58 -18.01
C PHE A 76 5.52 4.85 -18.45
N ASN A 77 5.34 3.90 -19.35
CA ASN A 77 6.46 3.40 -20.15
C ASN A 77 6.69 4.32 -21.36
N PHE A 78 7.54 5.32 -21.18
CA PHE A 78 7.89 6.29 -22.26
C PHE A 78 8.55 5.64 -23.46
N ASN A 79 9.12 4.44 -23.33
CA ASN A 79 9.75 3.68 -24.43
C ASN A 79 8.72 2.86 -25.24
N ALA A 80 7.44 2.91 -24.88
CA ALA A 80 6.40 2.21 -25.64
C ALA A 80 6.29 2.79 -27.07
N PRO A 81 6.11 1.94 -28.08
CA PRO A 81 5.92 2.40 -29.45
C PRO A 81 4.72 3.37 -29.55
N ASN A 82 4.91 4.48 -30.27
CA ASN A 82 3.88 5.52 -30.48
C ASN A 82 3.29 6.08 -29.15
N PHE A 83 4.13 6.21 -28.11
CA PHE A 83 3.69 6.66 -26.79
C PHE A 83 2.78 7.90 -26.83
N ILE A 84 3.20 8.95 -27.54
CA ILE A 84 2.44 10.22 -27.60
C ILE A 84 1.03 10.02 -28.19
N LEU A 85 0.92 9.24 -29.27
CA LEU A 85 -0.38 8.95 -29.89
C LEU A 85 -1.26 8.11 -28.95
N ARG A 86 -0.71 7.07 -28.35
CA ARG A 86 -1.41 6.22 -27.38
C ARG A 86 -1.84 7.01 -26.14
N PHE A 87 -0.99 7.92 -25.67
CA PHE A 87 -1.31 8.81 -24.55
C PHE A 87 -2.50 9.72 -24.91
N ALA A 88 -2.48 10.35 -26.07
CA ALA A 88 -3.56 11.22 -26.55
C ALA A 88 -4.88 10.49 -26.76
N LEU A 89 -4.85 9.18 -27.09
CA LEU A 89 -6.02 8.31 -27.22
C LEU A 89 -6.48 7.67 -25.89
N GLY A 90 -5.72 7.86 -24.78
CA GLY A 90 -6.01 7.22 -23.50
C GLY A 90 -5.69 5.73 -23.44
N GLU A 91 -4.81 5.25 -24.33
CA GLU A 91 -4.42 3.83 -24.48
C GLU A 91 -3.10 3.48 -23.79
N THR A 92 -2.59 4.34 -22.92
CA THR A 92 -1.33 4.08 -22.19
C THR A 92 -1.57 3.24 -20.94
N ASP A 93 -0.65 2.31 -20.70
CA ASP A 93 -0.64 1.54 -19.45
C ASP A 93 -0.03 2.38 -18.33
N TYR A 94 -0.81 2.56 -17.27
CA TYR A 94 -0.36 3.23 -16.05
C TYR A 94 0.26 2.23 -15.09
N GLN A 95 1.36 2.63 -14.46
CA GLN A 95 2.03 1.85 -13.43
C GLN A 95 2.05 2.60 -12.10
N LEU A 96 1.97 1.85 -11.01
CA LEU A 96 2.24 2.39 -9.69
C LEU A 96 3.74 2.44 -9.45
N GLY A 97 4.26 3.63 -9.18
CA GLY A 97 5.61 3.82 -8.68
C GLY A 97 5.63 4.17 -7.21
N VAL A 98 6.69 3.76 -6.53
CA VAL A 98 6.95 4.14 -5.15
C VAL A 98 8.34 4.72 -5.06
N THR A 99 8.46 5.90 -4.43
CA THR A 99 9.74 6.60 -4.25
C THR A 99 9.77 7.28 -2.88
N ASP A 100 10.95 7.60 -2.38
CA ASP A 100 11.08 8.43 -1.18
C ASP A 100 10.60 9.85 -1.46
N TYR A 101 10.00 10.49 -0.45
CA TYR A 101 9.48 11.85 -0.61
C TYR A 101 10.59 12.86 -0.96
N GLU A 102 11.76 12.74 -0.37
CA GLU A 102 12.89 13.64 -0.66
C GLU A 102 13.24 13.61 -2.16
N ARG A 103 13.33 12.42 -2.74
CA ARG A 103 13.60 12.26 -4.17
C ARG A 103 12.48 12.81 -5.05
N PHE A 104 11.23 12.53 -4.66
CA PHE A 104 10.06 13.07 -5.35
C PHE A 104 10.06 14.60 -5.33
N ALA A 105 10.27 15.20 -4.16
CA ALA A 105 10.30 16.66 -4.00
C ALA A 105 11.45 17.31 -4.79
N ALA A 106 12.64 16.68 -4.80
CA ALA A 106 13.78 17.14 -5.56
C ALA A 106 13.49 17.17 -7.06
N GLU A 107 12.81 16.17 -7.62
CA GLU A 107 12.41 16.13 -9.02
C GLU A 107 11.55 17.35 -9.39
N TYR A 108 10.51 17.65 -8.61
CA TYR A 108 9.63 18.80 -8.86
C TYR A 108 10.36 20.13 -8.66
N TYR A 109 11.26 20.21 -7.69
CA TYR A 109 12.11 21.39 -7.49
C TYR A 109 12.99 21.69 -8.70
N TYR A 110 13.65 20.66 -9.28
CA TYR A 110 14.46 20.84 -10.50
C TYR A 110 13.65 21.20 -11.75
N LEU A 111 12.38 20.78 -11.78
CA LEU A 111 11.45 21.10 -12.87
C LEU A 111 10.73 22.45 -12.66
N GLU A 112 11.07 23.18 -11.59
CA GLU A 112 10.43 24.45 -11.20
C GLU A 112 8.89 24.35 -11.10
N ARG A 113 8.40 23.19 -10.58
CA ARG A 113 6.98 22.89 -10.45
C ARG A 113 6.59 22.86 -8.98
N ASP A 114 5.52 23.56 -8.62
CA ASP A 114 4.99 23.57 -7.27
C ASP A 114 4.35 22.22 -6.89
N VAL A 115 4.48 21.86 -5.61
CA VAL A 115 3.80 20.72 -5.01
C VAL A 115 3.07 21.18 -3.76
N TRP A 116 1.76 21.01 -3.75
CA TRP A 116 0.91 21.27 -2.59
C TRP A 116 0.61 19.97 -1.87
N GLN A 117 0.77 19.98 -0.56
CA GLN A 117 0.44 18.85 0.31
C GLN A 117 -0.80 19.14 1.12
N GLN A 118 -1.76 18.24 1.09
CA GLN A 118 -2.96 18.27 1.92
C GLN A 118 -3.03 16.99 2.75
N GLU A 119 -2.91 17.11 4.07
CA GLU A 119 -3.12 15.98 4.97
C GLU A 119 -4.58 15.55 4.94
N LEU A 120 -4.81 14.24 4.78
CA LEU A 120 -6.14 13.67 4.76
C LEU A 120 -6.58 13.37 6.20
N ASN A 121 -7.73 13.93 6.60
CA ASN A 121 -8.33 13.67 7.91
C ASN A 121 -9.02 12.31 7.94
N LEU A 122 -8.19 11.25 7.99
CA LEU A 122 -8.65 9.87 7.99
C LEU A 122 -8.71 9.30 9.40
N THR A 123 -9.77 8.55 9.67
CA THR A 123 -9.89 7.72 10.87
C THR A 123 -8.87 6.57 10.85
N VAL A 124 -8.62 5.96 12.00
CA VAL A 124 -7.73 4.79 12.09
C VAL A 124 -8.19 3.66 11.16
N GLN A 125 -9.49 3.40 11.09
CA GLN A 125 -10.08 2.36 10.24
C GLN A 125 -9.89 2.65 8.75
N GLU A 126 -9.95 3.92 8.34
CA GLU A 126 -9.70 4.32 6.95
C GLU A 126 -8.22 4.21 6.58
N LYS A 127 -7.32 4.59 7.47
CA LYS A 127 -5.87 4.38 7.29
C LYS A 127 -5.54 2.90 7.14
N GLU A 128 -6.18 2.01 7.94
CA GLU A 128 -6.01 0.55 7.85
C GLU A 128 -6.39 -0.03 6.49
N LYS A 129 -7.35 0.55 5.81
CA LYS A 129 -7.78 0.09 4.47
C LYS A 129 -6.86 0.53 3.34
N LEU A 130 -6.05 1.57 3.55
CA LEU A 130 -5.16 2.13 2.56
C LEU A 130 -3.75 1.52 2.60
N ILE A 131 -3.41 0.82 3.67
CA ILE A 131 -2.12 0.19 3.92
C ILE A 131 -2.22 -1.34 3.77
#